data_385ee566c1c002d6a23592c55ff4a5b4
#
_entry.id   385ee566c1c002d6a23592c55ff4a5b4
#
_cell.length_a   1.000
_cell.length_b   1.000
_cell.length_c   1.000
_cell.angle_alpha   90.00
_cell.angle_beta   90.00
_cell.angle_gamma   90.00
#
_symmetry.space_group_name_H-M   'P 1'
#
loop_
_entity.id
_entity.type
_entity.pdbx_description
1 polymer ?
#
loop_
_entity_poly.entity_id
_entity_poly.type
_entity_poly.pdbx_seq_one_letter_code
_entity_poly.pdbx_strand_id
1 'polypeptide(L)'
;MFCMKCGTSLPDGAQFCSKCGASLGGGAGGLPPPPPPPTNSSPSLGAAGVQELKCPSCGAPIHPTFGETVISCDYCGGSVTLGGQGWKEINKHTMLPLKVTDPAAALQVVHGWIDAGFFHRHDFEDSKTVDTKLSYVPFWVMPASAATTYTYQAVATTVGATAGTIAAGAVLGSMLGGRRGGYSVIPIMAGPVVNPNRTETISGQYEYPVIAVKAMAAYQPKEYQFGLTDRTFFDKKSIPSNTTILNGDLSEDAARNAARAFVQQLQSESAHKKHSMVSNLKCEVNVGDAELLHVPLWLFALERKGQRQTIVVDANAGRVIRTV
;
A
#
# COMPACT_ATOMS: atom_id res chain seq x y z
N MET A 1 52.65 9.85 -41.16
CA MET A 1 51.53 10.79 -41.37
C MET A 1 50.98 11.30 -40.07
N PHE A 2 50.20 12.39 -40.05
CA PHE A 2 49.61 12.94 -38.83
C PHE A 2 48.10 12.78 -38.85
N CYS A 3 47.51 12.53 -37.68
CA CYS A 3 46.05 12.45 -37.54
C CYS A 3 45.43 13.85 -37.71
N MET A 4 44.53 14.01 -38.69
CA MET A 4 43.81 15.25 -38.95
C MET A 4 42.90 15.72 -37.82
N LYS A 5 42.52 14.81 -36.91
CA LYS A 5 41.60 15.11 -35.82
C LYS A 5 42.30 15.52 -34.52
N CYS A 6 43.47 14.95 -34.20
CA CYS A 6 44.15 15.19 -32.93
C CYS A 6 45.65 15.53 -33.05
N GLY A 7 46.21 15.65 -34.28
CA GLY A 7 47.59 16.04 -34.53
C GLY A 7 48.66 15.02 -34.16
N THR A 8 48.31 13.82 -33.72
CA THR A 8 49.28 12.79 -33.32
C THR A 8 49.98 12.21 -34.52
N SER A 9 51.33 12.07 -34.44
CA SER A 9 52.15 11.38 -35.44
C SER A 9 51.86 9.89 -35.46
N LEU A 10 51.63 9.32 -36.63
CA LEU A 10 51.24 7.93 -36.82
C LEU A 10 52.17 7.27 -37.88
N PRO A 11 52.43 5.97 -37.77
CA PRO A 11 53.18 5.27 -38.81
C PRO A 11 52.42 5.29 -40.15
N ASP A 12 53.16 5.27 -41.26
CA ASP A 12 52.56 5.27 -42.58
C ASP A 12 51.77 3.96 -42.80
N GLY A 13 50.52 4.10 -43.28
CA GLY A 13 49.59 2.96 -43.45
C GLY A 13 48.63 2.67 -42.30
N ALA A 14 48.64 3.44 -41.23
CA ALA A 14 47.70 3.29 -40.14
C ALA A 14 46.28 3.61 -40.61
N GLN A 15 45.33 2.68 -40.43
CA GLN A 15 43.91 2.84 -40.79
C GLN A 15 43.11 3.60 -39.71
N PHE A 16 43.60 3.59 -38.46
CA PHE A 16 42.96 4.29 -37.35
C PHE A 16 44.03 4.97 -36.48
N CYS A 17 43.67 6.12 -35.92
CA CYS A 17 44.53 6.83 -34.97
C CYS A 17 44.52 6.09 -33.58
N SER A 18 45.69 5.66 -33.12
CA SER A 18 45.87 4.97 -31.85
C SER A 18 45.52 5.85 -30.62
N LYS A 19 45.46 7.19 -30.79
CA LYS A 19 45.18 8.12 -29.68
C LYS A 19 43.71 8.55 -29.59
N CYS A 20 43.02 8.75 -30.73
CA CYS A 20 41.66 9.26 -30.74
C CYS A 20 40.64 8.39 -31.50
N GLY A 21 41.05 7.24 -32.03
CA GLY A 21 40.19 6.30 -32.75
C GLY A 21 39.68 6.79 -34.12
N ALA A 22 40.13 7.94 -34.60
CA ALA A 22 39.67 8.43 -35.88
C ALA A 22 40.18 7.57 -37.05
N SER A 23 39.31 7.22 -38.01
CA SER A 23 39.66 6.51 -39.23
C SER A 23 40.47 7.43 -40.16
N LEU A 24 41.59 6.94 -40.73
CA LEU A 24 42.54 7.65 -41.55
C LEU A 24 42.52 7.19 -43.03
N GLY A 25 41.68 6.21 -43.35
CA GLY A 25 41.62 5.61 -44.69
C GLY A 25 40.76 6.36 -45.66
N GLY A 26 41.38 7.08 -46.57
CA GLY A 26 40.81 7.45 -47.88
C GLY A 26 41.47 6.63 -48.96
N GLY A 27 40.72 5.77 -49.68
CA GLY A 27 41.25 5.18 -50.93
C GLY A 27 40.68 3.78 -51.26
N ALA A 28 39.75 3.80 -52.19
CA ALA A 28 39.50 2.85 -53.30
C ALA A 28 39.54 1.33 -53.09
N GLY A 29 38.42 0.69 -53.30
CA GLY A 29 38.32 -0.61 -53.99
C GLY A 29 38.40 -1.82 -53.08
N GLY A 30 37.26 -2.24 -52.52
CA GLY A 30 37.14 -3.54 -51.91
C GLY A 30 35.66 -3.97 -51.86
N LEU A 31 35.41 -5.18 -52.27
CA LEU A 31 34.14 -5.90 -52.36
C LEU A 31 33.15 -5.54 -51.23
N PRO A 32 31.83 -5.56 -51.54
CA PRO A 32 30.83 -5.31 -50.51
C PRO A 32 30.96 -6.31 -49.35
N PRO A 33 30.86 -5.86 -48.13
CA PRO A 33 30.91 -6.78 -46.98
C PRO A 33 29.75 -7.77 -47.05
N PRO A 34 29.95 -9.02 -46.58
CA PRO A 34 28.90 -10.01 -46.50
C PRO A 34 27.76 -9.45 -45.62
N PRO A 35 26.49 -9.83 -45.90
CA PRO A 35 25.37 -9.41 -45.10
C PRO A 35 25.59 -9.84 -43.64
N PRO A 36 25.30 -8.99 -42.67
CA PRO A 36 25.43 -9.38 -41.26
C PRO A 36 24.51 -10.55 -40.96
N PRO A 37 24.93 -11.49 -40.12
CA PRO A 37 24.07 -12.58 -39.69
C PRO A 37 22.79 -12.00 -39.05
N PRO A 38 21.62 -12.69 -39.12
CA PRO A 38 20.40 -12.21 -38.55
C PRO A 38 20.61 -12.02 -37.03
N THR A 39 20.72 -10.79 -36.62
CA THR A 39 20.71 -10.43 -35.22
C THR A 39 19.33 -10.72 -34.71
N ASN A 40 19.23 -11.75 -33.83
CA ASN A 40 18.17 -11.81 -32.83
C ASN A 40 18.22 -10.46 -32.09
N SER A 41 17.37 -9.55 -32.50
CA SER A 41 17.18 -8.28 -31.84
C SER A 41 16.54 -8.53 -30.47
N SER A 42 17.38 -8.84 -29.50
CA SER A 42 17.12 -8.31 -28.16
C SER A 42 17.03 -6.80 -28.34
N PRO A 43 16.00 -6.13 -27.84
CA PRO A 43 15.95 -4.68 -27.92
C PRO A 43 17.17 -4.15 -27.17
N SER A 44 18.24 -3.84 -27.92
CA SER A 44 19.28 -2.95 -27.43
C SER A 44 18.55 -1.67 -27.05
N LEU A 45 18.60 -1.32 -25.78
CA LEU A 45 18.38 0.05 -25.32
C LEU A 45 19.38 0.94 -26.08
N GLY A 46 19.02 1.27 -27.32
CA GLY A 46 19.73 2.26 -28.10
C GLY A 46 19.75 3.53 -27.28
N ALA A 47 20.86 4.23 -27.32
CA ALA A 47 20.98 5.62 -26.90
C ALA A 47 20.04 6.49 -27.77
N ALA A 48 18.74 6.27 -27.70
CA ALA A 48 17.71 7.25 -27.90
C ALA A 48 17.98 8.30 -26.83
N GLY A 49 18.29 9.51 -27.22
CA GLY A 49 18.65 10.59 -26.33
C GLY A 49 17.74 10.55 -25.12
N VAL A 50 18.34 10.48 -23.95
CA VAL A 50 17.61 10.53 -22.66
C VAL A 50 16.75 11.78 -22.78
N GLN A 51 15.48 11.62 -23.09
CA GLN A 51 14.55 12.74 -23.04
C GLN A 51 14.58 13.20 -21.60
N GLU A 52 15.20 14.35 -21.36
CA GLU A 52 15.17 14.96 -20.04
C GLU A 52 13.72 14.99 -19.59
N LEU A 53 13.41 14.23 -18.55
CA LEU A 53 12.09 14.27 -17.96
C LEU A 53 11.88 15.66 -17.37
N LYS A 54 10.86 16.36 -17.87
CA LYS A 54 10.54 17.72 -17.42
C LYS A 54 9.32 17.71 -16.51
N CYS A 55 9.38 18.52 -15.47
CA CYS A 55 8.23 18.75 -14.61
C CYS A 55 7.08 19.37 -15.43
N PRO A 56 5.90 18.75 -15.46
CA PRO A 56 4.77 19.28 -16.23
C PRO A 56 4.29 20.63 -15.70
N SER A 57 4.52 20.95 -14.41
CA SER A 57 4.09 22.20 -13.79
C SER A 57 5.05 23.37 -14.07
N CYS A 58 6.38 23.17 -14.03
CA CYS A 58 7.37 24.27 -14.15
C CYS A 58 8.41 24.08 -15.24
N GLY A 59 8.42 22.95 -15.94
CA GLY A 59 9.36 22.65 -17.01
C GLY A 59 10.79 22.32 -16.56
N ALA A 60 11.10 22.33 -15.26
CA ALA A 60 12.42 22.01 -14.74
C ALA A 60 12.76 20.52 -14.96
N PRO A 61 14.05 20.16 -15.15
CA PRO A 61 14.45 18.78 -15.31
C PRO A 61 14.17 17.98 -14.03
N ILE A 62 13.69 16.75 -14.19
CA ILE A 62 13.47 15.78 -13.11
C ILE A 62 14.36 14.57 -13.37
N HIS A 63 15.07 14.11 -12.35
CA HIS A 63 15.98 12.99 -12.42
C HIS A 63 15.50 11.85 -11.49
N PRO A 64 14.60 10.95 -11.99
CA PRO A 64 14.18 9.80 -11.19
C PRO A 64 15.37 8.87 -10.94
N THR A 65 15.48 8.37 -9.73
CA THR A 65 16.35 7.24 -9.44
C THR A 65 15.67 5.94 -9.86
N PHE A 66 16.47 4.89 -10.05
CA PHE A 66 15.92 3.62 -10.51
C PHE A 66 14.82 3.09 -9.55
N GLY A 67 13.65 2.85 -10.10
CA GLY A 67 12.51 2.30 -9.35
C GLY A 67 11.55 3.36 -8.80
N GLU A 68 11.89 4.65 -8.79
CA GLU A 68 10.96 5.70 -8.36
C GLU A 68 9.83 5.87 -9.39
N THR A 69 8.60 5.87 -8.89
CA THR A 69 7.39 6.11 -9.69
C THR A 69 6.61 7.34 -9.23
N VAL A 70 6.99 7.92 -8.11
CA VAL A 70 6.43 9.16 -7.56
C VAL A 70 7.56 10.06 -7.13
N ILE A 71 7.65 11.25 -7.73
CA ILE A 71 8.76 12.18 -7.53
C ILE A 71 8.20 13.57 -7.23
N SER A 72 8.80 14.24 -6.26
CA SER A 72 8.54 15.65 -6.00
C SER A 72 9.59 16.51 -6.69
N CYS A 73 9.16 17.48 -7.47
CA CYS A 73 10.04 18.40 -8.17
C CYS A 73 10.83 19.29 -7.19
N ASP A 74 12.15 19.29 -7.29
CA ASP A 74 13.01 20.12 -6.42
C ASP A 74 12.84 21.61 -6.62
N TYR A 75 12.32 22.05 -7.77
CA TYR A 75 12.19 23.46 -8.13
C TYR A 75 10.86 24.07 -7.68
N CYS A 76 9.74 23.43 -8.04
CA CYS A 76 8.40 23.98 -7.74
C CYS A 76 7.65 23.24 -6.64
N GLY A 77 8.16 22.09 -6.17
CA GLY A 77 7.47 21.24 -5.20
C GLY A 77 6.32 20.41 -5.78
N GLY A 78 5.95 20.60 -7.05
CA GLY A 78 4.95 19.77 -7.72
C GLY A 78 5.35 18.31 -7.77
N SER A 79 4.41 17.39 -7.71
CA SER A 79 4.69 15.96 -7.79
C SER A 79 4.15 15.35 -9.06
N VAL A 80 4.90 14.37 -9.58
CA VAL A 80 4.57 13.60 -10.76
C VAL A 80 4.58 12.11 -10.43
N THR A 81 3.75 11.34 -11.12
CA THR A 81 3.72 9.88 -10.99
C THR A 81 3.84 9.22 -12.35
N LEU A 82 4.50 8.07 -12.39
CA LEU A 82 4.57 7.21 -13.57
C LEU A 82 3.29 6.40 -13.69
N GLY A 83 2.50 6.67 -14.74
CA GLY A 83 1.31 5.89 -15.09
C GLY A 83 1.51 5.06 -16.35
N GLY A 84 0.49 4.34 -16.78
CA GLY A 84 0.54 3.49 -17.98
C GLY A 84 0.85 4.23 -19.29
N GLN A 85 0.63 5.56 -19.35
CA GLN A 85 0.92 6.41 -20.51
C GLN A 85 2.13 7.33 -20.29
N GLY A 86 2.96 7.06 -19.28
CA GLY A 86 4.13 7.88 -18.94
C GLY A 86 3.94 8.71 -17.67
N TRP A 87 4.76 9.75 -17.51
CA TRP A 87 4.72 10.62 -16.34
C TRP A 87 3.56 11.60 -16.43
N LYS A 88 2.75 11.68 -15.37
CA LYS A 88 1.64 12.61 -15.23
C LYS A 88 1.76 13.43 -13.94
N GLU A 89 1.22 14.63 -13.96
CA GLU A 89 1.11 15.48 -12.78
C GLU A 89 0.11 14.88 -11.76
N ILE A 90 0.42 15.02 -10.48
CA ILE A 90 -0.47 14.68 -9.38
C ILE A 90 -1.28 15.92 -9.04
N ASN A 91 -2.57 15.91 -9.39
CA ASN A 91 -3.46 17.06 -9.22
C ASN A 91 -3.69 17.43 -7.75
N LYS A 92 -3.66 16.44 -6.86
CA LYS A 92 -3.91 16.67 -5.44
C LYS A 92 -2.72 16.18 -4.62
N HIS A 93 -1.86 17.13 -4.26
CA HIS A 93 -0.66 16.91 -3.49
C HIS A 93 -0.72 17.71 -2.19
N THR A 94 -0.77 17.01 -1.07
CA THR A 94 -0.97 17.58 0.26
C THR A 94 0.04 17.05 1.25
N MET A 95 0.09 17.67 2.42
CA MET A 95 0.91 17.23 3.54
C MET A 95 0.20 17.46 4.87
N LEU A 96 0.55 16.67 5.86
CA LEU A 96 0.20 16.95 7.25
C LEU A 96 1.28 17.85 7.89
N PRO A 97 0.88 18.85 8.67
CA PRO A 97 1.84 19.70 9.36
C PRO A 97 2.59 18.91 10.44
N LEU A 98 3.87 19.24 10.59
CA LEU A 98 4.72 18.71 11.65
C LEU A 98 4.40 19.43 12.97
N LYS A 99 3.78 18.73 13.92
CA LYS A 99 3.46 19.27 15.26
C LYS A 99 4.44 18.82 16.32
N VAL A 100 4.88 17.56 16.25
CA VAL A 100 5.90 17.01 17.16
C VAL A 100 7.27 17.18 16.52
N THR A 101 7.88 18.32 16.74
CA THR A 101 9.15 18.73 16.11
C THR A 101 10.38 18.21 16.85
N ASP A 102 10.26 18.02 18.17
CA ASP A 102 11.36 17.60 19.05
C ASP A 102 11.43 16.07 19.14
N PRO A 103 12.58 15.44 18.84
CA PRO A 103 12.74 13.99 18.96
C PRO A 103 12.55 13.49 20.40
N ALA A 104 12.87 14.30 21.43
CA ALA A 104 12.64 13.92 22.80
C ALA A 104 11.14 13.87 23.15
N ALA A 105 10.35 14.83 22.66
CA ALA A 105 8.90 14.80 22.80
C ALA A 105 8.29 13.60 22.08
N ALA A 106 8.78 13.28 20.88
CA ALA A 106 8.34 12.11 20.13
C ALA A 106 8.71 10.79 20.84
N LEU A 107 9.87 10.74 21.50
CA LEU A 107 10.29 9.58 22.29
C LEU A 107 9.41 9.41 23.54
N GLN A 108 8.94 10.50 24.16
CA GLN A 108 7.97 10.43 25.26
C GLN A 108 6.65 9.78 24.81
N VAL A 109 6.20 10.02 23.57
CA VAL A 109 5.04 9.34 23.01
C VAL A 109 5.28 7.82 22.94
N VAL A 110 6.50 7.40 22.55
CA VAL A 110 6.89 5.98 22.52
C VAL A 110 6.87 5.39 23.93
N HIS A 111 7.48 6.05 24.92
CA HIS A 111 7.49 5.59 26.31
C HIS A 111 6.06 5.49 26.86
N GLY A 112 5.24 6.52 26.71
CA GLY A 112 3.86 6.48 27.17
C GLY A 112 3.04 5.37 26.50
N TRP A 113 3.35 5.04 25.23
CA TRP A 113 2.72 3.91 24.53
C TRP A 113 3.22 2.56 25.08
N ILE A 114 4.49 2.42 25.43
CA ILE A 114 5.07 1.22 26.06
C ILE A 114 4.40 0.99 27.42
N ASP A 115 4.32 2.02 28.26
CA ASP A 115 3.80 1.95 29.63
C ASP A 115 2.29 1.67 29.68
N ALA A 116 1.51 2.12 28.70
CA ALA A 116 0.06 1.93 28.66
C ALA A 116 -0.38 0.51 28.26
N GLY A 117 0.51 -0.42 27.91
CA GLY A 117 0.18 -1.76 27.40
C GLY A 117 0.18 -2.83 28.47
N PHE A 118 -0.96 -3.56 28.61
CA PHE A 118 -1.15 -4.51 29.70
C PHE A 118 -0.41 -5.86 29.55
N PHE A 119 0.00 -6.32 28.33
CA PHE A 119 0.63 -7.65 28.17
C PHE A 119 1.76 -7.77 27.13
N HIS A 120 1.92 -6.86 26.22
CA HIS A 120 2.83 -7.06 25.08
C HIS A 120 3.95 -6.03 24.93
N ARG A 121 4.05 -5.07 25.88
CA ARG A 121 4.99 -3.96 25.77
C ARG A 121 6.17 -4.04 26.71
N HIS A 122 6.14 -4.99 27.68
CA HIS A 122 7.32 -5.33 28.49
C HIS A 122 8.54 -5.74 27.65
N ASP A 123 8.31 -6.16 26.40
CA ASP A 123 9.40 -6.43 25.47
C ASP A 123 10.23 -5.19 25.10
N PHE A 124 9.74 -4.00 25.40
CA PHE A 124 10.42 -2.74 25.12
C PHE A 124 11.01 -2.03 26.35
N GLU A 125 10.70 -2.46 27.59
CA GLU A 125 11.11 -1.77 28.83
C GLU A 125 12.61 -1.56 28.94
N ASP A 126 13.45 -2.52 28.51
CA ASP A 126 14.90 -2.43 28.55
C ASP A 126 15.54 -2.09 27.19
N SER A 127 14.75 -1.58 26.26
CA SER A 127 15.23 -1.28 24.91
C SER A 127 16.01 0.03 24.88
N LYS A 128 17.09 0.07 24.08
CA LYS A 128 17.86 1.29 23.80
C LYS A 128 17.48 1.83 22.43
N THR A 129 17.25 3.14 22.36
CA THR A 129 17.09 3.82 21.07
C THR A 129 18.46 3.87 20.39
N VAL A 130 18.57 3.22 19.22
CA VAL A 130 19.79 3.14 18.43
C VAL A 130 19.78 4.08 17.24
N ASP A 131 18.61 4.45 16.76
CA ASP A 131 18.45 5.42 15.66
C ASP A 131 17.11 6.16 15.78
N THR A 132 17.11 7.42 15.33
CA THR A 132 15.92 8.27 15.33
C THR A 132 15.92 9.09 14.05
N LYS A 133 14.86 8.96 13.25
CA LYS A 133 14.74 9.63 11.97
C LYS A 133 13.36 10.26 11.79
N LEU A 134 13.32 11.54 11.38
CA LEU A 134 12.13 12.21 10.91
C LEU A 134 12.09 12.17 9.39
N SER A 135 10.98 11.69 8.84
CA SER A 135 10.80 11.63 7.39
C SER A 135 9.37 12.00 7.02
N TYR A 136 9.24 12.77 5.95
CA TYR A 136 7.96 12.92 5.25
C TYR A 136 7.80 11.75 4.29
N VAL A 137 6.83 10.89 4.58
CA VAL A 137 6.58 9.66 3.84
C VAL A 137 5.34 9.85 2.96
N PRO A 138 5.43 9.60 1.65
CA PRO A 138 4.29 9.73 0.76
C PRO A 138 3.32 8.56 0.93
N PHE A 139 2.04 8.88 0.97
CA PHE A 139 0.91 7.96 0.97
C PHE A 139 -0.06 8.32 -0.14
N TRP A 140 -0.55 7.33 -0.84
CA TRP A 140 -1.72 7.47 -1.67
C TRP A 140 -2.97 7.37 -0.79
N VAL A 141 -3.78 8.42 -0.77
CA VAL A 141 -5.06 8.45 -0.08
C VAL A 141 -6.15 8.49 -1.13
N MET A 142 -7.08 7.53 -1.06
CA MET A 142 -8.15 7.39 -2.04
C MET A 142 -9.47 7.16 -1.32
N PRO A 143 -10.50 7.98 -1.59
CA PRO A 143 -11.83 7.68 -1.13
C PRO A 143 -12.33 6.43 -1.88
N ALA A 144 -12.94 5.52 -1.17
CA ALA A 144 -13.53 4.33 -1.76
C ALA A 144 -14.93 4.10 -1.19
N SER A 145 -15.86 3.72 -2.05
CA SER A 145 -17.17 3.24 -1.65
C SER A 145 -17.31 1.76 -2.01
N ALA A 146 -17.92 1.01 -1.13
CA ALA A 146 -18.16 -0.41 -1.37
C ALA A 146 -19.57 -0.81 -1.02
N ALA A 147 -20.12 -1.73 -1.80
CA ALA A 147 -21.37 -2.42 -1.52
C ALA A 147 -21.14 -3.93 -1.65
N THR A 148 -21.47 -4.68 -0.61
CA THR A 148 -21.29 -6.13 -0.58
C THR A 148 -22.59 -6.81 -0.31
N THR A 149 -23.03 -7.63 -1.27
CA THR A 149 -24.20 -8.49 -1.16
C THR A 149 -23.73 -9.92 -0.88
N TYR A 150 -24.31 -10.55 0.12
CA TYR A 150 -24.00 -11.91 0.51
C TYR A 150 -25.24 -12.66 1.00
N THR A 151 -25.16 -13.99 0.99
CA THR A 151 -26.18 -14.86 1.57
C THR A 151 -25.66 -15.45 2.87
N TYR A 152 -26.53 -15.62 3.84
CA TYR A 152 -26.22 -16.24 5.13
C TYR A 152 -27.35 -17.11 5.61
N GLN A 153 -27.04 -18.09 6.47
CA GLN A 153 -28.05 -18.91 7.15
C GLN A 153 -28.31 -18.29 8.53
N ALA A 154 -29.55 -17.87 8.77
CA ALA A 154 -29.97 -17.48 10.10
C ALA A 154 -30.09 -18.74 10.97
N VAL A 155 -29.25 -18.88 11.98
CA VAL A 155 -29.42 -19.92 12.99
C VAL A 155 -30.67 -19.56 13.79
N ALA A 156 -31.79 -20.22 13.54
CA ALA A 156 -32.94 -20.10 14.41
C ALA A 156 -32.52 -20.66 15.75
N THR A 157 -32.57 -19.83 16.78
CA THR A 157 -32.54 -20.32 18.16
C THR A 157 -33.81 -21.12 18.37
N THR A 158 -33.70 -22.44 18.26
CA THR A 158 -34.77 -23.41 18.41
C THR A 158 -35.31 -23.48 19.85
N VAL A 159 -35.04 -22.52 20.69
CA VAL A 159 -35.56 -22.47 22.08
C VAL A 159 -37.07 -22.25 22.12
N GLY A 160 -37.68 -21.67 21.08
CA GLY A 160 -39.13 -21.46 21.02
C GLY A 160 -39.91 -22.59 20.35
N ALA A 161 -39.30 -23.35 19.44
CA ALA A 161 -40.01 -24.39 18.68
C ALA A 161 -40.14 -25.73 19.48
N THR A 162 -39.18 -26.04 20.36
CA THR A 162 -39.25 -27.22 21.20
C THR A 162 -40.27 -27.09 22.31
N ALA A 163 -40.49 -25.90 22.86
CA ALA A 163 -41.52 -25.68 23.90
C ALA A 163 -42.95 -25.80 23.33
N GLY A 164 -43.15 -25.31 22.09
CA GLY A 164 -44.45 -25.38 21.42
C GLY A 164 -44.85 -26.79 20.97
N THR A 165 -43.89 -27.58 20.47
CA THR A 165 -44.15 -28.96 20.05
C THR A 165 -44.30 -29.91 21.21
N ILE A 166 -43.61 -29.68 22.32
CA ILE A 166 -43.81 -30.47 23.56
C ILE A 166 -45.20 -30.17 24.16
N ALA A 167 -45.64 -28.90 24.15
CA ALA A 167 -46.98 -28.53 24.64
C ALA A 167 -48.09 -29.10 23.73
N ALA A 168 -47.94 -29.11 22.41
CA ALA A 168 -48.91 -29.69 21.50
C ALA A 168 -49.00 -31.22 21.63
N GLY A 169 -47.86 -31.89 21.79
CA GLY A 169 -47.81 -33.33 22.03
C GLY A 169 -48.43 -33.74 23.38
N ALA A 170 -48.23 -32.95 24.42
CA ALA A 170 -48.80 -33.21 25.76
C ALA A 170 -50.31 -32.98 25.79
N VAL A 171 -50.81 -31.99 25.06
CA VAL A 171 -52.25 -31.70 24.97
C VAL A 171 -52.99 -32.75 24.14
N LEU A 172 -52.42 -33.29 23.04
CA LEU A 172 -53.04 -34.36 22.31
C LEU A 172 -53.04 -35.68 23.08
N GLY A 173 -52.01 -35.97 23.86
CA GLY A 173 -51.92 -37.17 24.70
C GLY A 173 -52.91 -37.20 25.87
N SER A 174 -53.33 -36.03 26.36
CA SER A 174 -54.33 -35.92 27.43
C SER A 174 -55.77 -35.95 26.94
N MET A 175 -56.04 -35.68 25.67
CA MET A 175 -57.40 -35.77 25.08
C MET A 175 -57.80 -37.16 24.59
N LEU A 176 -56.84 -38.07 24.43
CA LEU A 176 -57.11 -39.47 24.06
C LEU A 176 -56.95 -40.37 25.31
N GLY A 177 -57.72 -40.10 26.33
CA GLY A 177 -57.79 -40.88 27.56
C GLY A 177 -58.08 -42.34 27.31
N GLY A 178 -57.13 -43.23 27.57
CA GLY A 178 -57.26 -44.64 27.41
C GLY A 178 -56.04 -45.43 27.89
N ARG A 179 -56.08 -45.88 29.09
CA ARG A 179 -55.51 -47.13 29.72
C ARG A 179 -54.15 -47.64 29.13
N ARG A 180 -53.19 -47.67 30.07
CA ARG A 180 -52.12 -48.67 30.25
C ARG A 180 -51.58 -49.35 28.96
N GLY A 181 -50.54 -48.83 28.44
CA GLY A 181 -49.64 -49.49 27.51
C GLY A 181 -48.44 -48.56 27.34
N GLY A 182 -47.27 -48.95 27.85
CA GLY A 182 -46.05 -48.16 27.73
C GLY A 182 -45.66 -48.03 26.27
N TYR A 183 -46.04 -46.94 25.63
CA TYR A 183 -45.45 -46.52 24.39
C TYR A 183 -44.30 -45.61 24.70
N SER A 184 -43.11 -46.14 24.41
CA SER A 184 -41.90 -45.36 24.35
C SER A 184 -42.12 -44.27 23.28
N VAL A 185 -42.32 -43.02 23.71
CA VAL A 185 -42.36 -41.90 22.80
C VAL A 185 -40.93 -41.75 22.28
N ILE A 186 -40.67 -42.30 21.10
CA ILE A 186 -39.46 -42.02 20.38
C ILE A 186 -39.51 -40.49 20.12
N PRO A 187 -38.59 -39.67 20.68
CA PRO A 187 -38.55 -38.28 20.32
C PRO A 187 -38.25 -38.23 18.81
N ILE A 188 -39.25 -37.83 18.04
CA ILE A 188 -39.00 -37.46 16.64
C ILE A 188 -38.00 -36.32 16.73
N MET A 189 -36.72 -36.62 16.51
CA MET A 189 -35.73 -35.60 16.28
C MET A 189 -36.25 -34.77 15.12
N ALA A 190 -36.85 -33.62 15.40
CA ALA A 190 -37.12 -32.64 14.40
C ALA A 190 -35.75 -32.36 13.74
N GLY A 191 -35.61 -32.82 12.52
CA GLY A 191 -34.39 -32.52 11.75
C GLY A 191 -34.13 -31.02 11.80
N PRO A 192 -32.91 -30.56 11.59
CA PRO A 192 -32.59 -29.16 11.66
C PRO A 192 -33.55 -28.42 10.74
N VAL A 193 -34.33 -27.51 11.30
CA VAL A 193 -35.14 -26.59 10.49
C VAL A 193 -34.11 -25.78 9.68
N VAL A 194 -33.93 -26.17 8.44
CA VAL A 194 -33.05 -25.46 7.52
C VAL A 194 -33.70 -24.10 7.30
N ASN A 195 -33.19 -23.09 7.99
CA ASN A 195 -33.61 -21.72 7.75
C ASN A 195 -33.27 -21.34 6.32
N PRO A 196 -34.19 -20.72 5.59
CA PRO A 196 -33.91 -20.28 4.26
C PRO A 196 -32.70 -19.31 4.26
N ASN A 197 -31.86 -19.46 3.25
CA ASN A 197 -30.79 -18.52 3.01
C ASN A 197 -31.38 -17.10 2.90
N ARG A 198 -30.83 -16.18 3.67
CA ARG A 198 -31.20 -14.77 3.60
C ARG A 198 -30.12 -14.01 2.87
N THR A 199 -30.53 -13.00 2.10
CA THR A 199 -29.60 -12.12 1.41
C THR A 199 -29.58 -10.77 2.11
N GLU A 200 -28.39 -10.25 2.33
CA GLU A 200 -28.16 -8.93 2.90
C GLU A 200 -27.13 -8.16 2.12
N THR A 201 -27.26 -6.84 2.10
CA THR A 201 -26.28 -5.91 1.52
C THR A 201 -25.75 -5.01 2.60
N ILE A 202 -24.43 -4.95 2.73
CA ILE A 202 -23.73 -3.98 3.57
C ILE A 202 -23.01 -2.99 2.66
N SER A 203 -22.98 -1.73 3.04
CA SER A 203 -22.25 -0.68 2.31
C SER A 203 -21.37 0.11 3.26
N GLY A 204 -20.31 0.70 2.73
CA GLY A 204 -19.39 1.53 3.51
C GLY A 204 -18.63 2.50 2.64
N GLN A 205 -18.16 3.57 3.29
CA GLN A 205 -17.21 4.51 2.70
C GLN A 205 -15.90 4.44 3.48
N TYR A 206 -14.80 4.51 2.75
CA TYR A 206 -13.46 4.30 3.26
C TYR A 206 -12.55 5.39 2.70
N GLU A 207 -11.58 5.79 3.49
CA GLU A 207 -10.48 6.63 3.05
C GLU A 207 -9.20 5.94 3.53
N TYR A 208 -8.62 5.11 2.66
CA TYR A 208 -7.52 4.23 3.04
C TYR A 208 -6.19 4.78 2.52
N PRO A 209 -5.23 5.05 3.43
CA PRO A 209 -3.90 5.46 3.05
C PRO A 209 -3.05 4.25 2.65
N VAL A 210 -2.47 4.27 1.46
CA VAL A 210 -1.53 3.26 0.96
C VAL A 210 -0.15 3.88 0.91
N ILE A 211 0.81 3.28 1.63
CA ILE A 211 2.20 3.78 1.63
C ILE A 211 2.79 3.68 0.22
N ALA A 212 3.33 4.80 -0.28
CA ALA A 212 3.84 4.88 -1.65
C ALA A 212 5.29 4.39 -1.80
N VAL A 213 5.91 3.91 -0.72
CA VAL A 213 7.30 3.43 -0.66
C VAL A 213 7.32 1.94 -0.32
N LYS A 214 7.68 1.09 -1.27
CA LYS A 214 7.70 -0.38 -1.09
C LYS A 214 8.61 -0.83 0.04
N ALA A 215 9.78 -0.23 0.16
CA ALA A 215 10.71 -0.51 1.26
C ALA A 215 10.11 -0.25 2.64
N MET A 216 9.07 0.58 2.72
CA MET A 216 8.35 0.91 3.94
C MET A 216 7.00 0.17 4.07
N ALA A 217 6.71 -0.82 3.22
CA ALA A 217 5.44 -1.54 3.24
C ALA A 217 5.15 -2.21 4.60
N ALA A 218 6.17 -2.63 5.34
CA ALA A 218 6.02 -3.17 6.69
C ALA A 218 5.41 -2.14 7.67
N TYR A 219 5.61 -0.85 7.42
CA TYR A 219 5.09 0.25 8.24
C TYR A 219 3.67 0.69 7.83
N GLN A 220 3.04 0.02 6.86
CA GLN A 220 1.68 0.30 6.44
C GLN A 220 0.73 0.29 7.65
N PRO A 221 0.01 1.39 7.95
CA PRO A 221 -0.99 1.40 9.01
C PRO A 221 -2.11 0.41 8.70
N LYS A 222 -2.53 -0.38 9.69
CA LYS A 222 -3.65 -1.33 9.51
C LYS A 222 -4.97 -0.76 9.99
N GLU A 223 -4.99 -0.19 11.19
CA GLU A 223 -6.19 0.31 11.85
C GLU A 223 -6.11 1.81 12.16
N TYR A 224 -4.94 2.41 11.92
CA TYR A 224 -4.70 3.82 12.20
C TYR A 224 -5.21 4.68 11.04
N GLN A 225 -5.94 5.75 11.39
CA GLN A 225 -6.38 6.78 10.45
C GLN A 225 -5.68 8.09 10.76
N PHE A 226 -5.10 8.70 9.73
CA PHE A 226 -4.50 10.02 9.84
C PHE A 226 -5.58 11.10 10.02
N GLY A 227 -5.23 12.17 10.74
CA GLY A 227 -6.08 13.34 10.90
C GLY A 227 -6.12 14.18 9.62
N LEU A 228 -6.89 13.75 8.62
CA LEU A 228 -6.92 14.37 7.29
C LEU A 228 -7.54 15.79 7.27
N THR A 229 -8.19 16.22 8.34
CA THR A 229 -8.72 17.59 8.48
C THR A 229 -7.62 18.64 8.55
N ASP A 230 -6.43 18.26 9.02
CA ASP A 230 -5.29 19.16 9.22
C ASP A 230 -4.41 19.30 7.97
N ARG A 231 -4.74 18.59 6.88
CA ARG A 231 -3.94 18.59 5.66
C ARG A 231 -3.92 19.97 4.99
N THR A 232 -2.74 20.32 4.50
CA THR A 232 -2.48 21.53 3.72
C THR A 232 -1.91 21.16 2.36
N PHE A 233 -1.85 22.10 1.43
CA PHE A 233 -1.11 21.90 0.20
C PHE A 233 0.36 21.61 0.53
N PHE A 234 0.97 20.73 -0.25
CA PHE A 234 2.39 20.41 -0.07
C PHE A 234 3.25 21.64 -0.34
N ASP A 235 4.04 22.02 0.66
CA ASP A 235 5.03 23.09 0.57
C ASP A 235 6.36 22.63 1.14
N LYS A 236 7.32 22.32 0.27
CA LYS A 236 8.66 21.90 0.63
C LYS A 236 9.38 22.93 1.54
N LYS A 237 9.07 24.23 1.39
CA LYS A 237 9.72 25.31 2.17
C LYS A 237 9.28 25.30 3.63
N SER A 238 8.12 24.75 3.94
CA SER A 238 7.62 24.62 5.32
C SER A 238 8.22 23.43 6.06
N ILE A 239 8.95 22.54 5.36
CA ILE A 239 9.56 21.35 5.94
C ILE A 239 10.96 21.70 6.47
N PRO A 240 11.31 21.33 7.73
CA PRO A 240 12.64 21.57 8.27
C PRO A 240 13.75 20.93 7.43
N SER A 241 14.86 21.62 7.25
CA SER A 241 15.97 21.20 6.38
C SER A 241 16.66 19.88 6.81
N ASN A 242 16.52 19.48 8.06
CA ASN A 242 17.04 18.23 8.61
C ASN A 242 16.09 17.05 8.44
N THR A 243 14.96 17.25 7.74
CA THR A 243 13.94 16.21 7.50
C THR A 243 14.11 15.61 6.12
N THR A 244 14.06 14.28 6.04
CA THR A 244 14.10 13.59 4.75
C THR A 244 12.70 13.55 4.12
N ILE A 245 12.58 14.02 2.89
CA ILE A 245 11.37 13.82 2.08
C ILE A 245 11.61 12.61 1.20
N LEU A 246 10.77 11.59 1.32
CA LEU A 246 10.90 10.38 0.51
C LEU A 246 10.12 10.50 -0.79
N ASN A 247 10.70 10.00 -1.86
CA ASN A 247 10.01 9.74 -3.11
C ASN A 247 9.31 8.38 -3.06
N GLY A 248 8.28 8.18 -3.89
CA GLY A 248 7.54 6.92 -3.95
C GLY A 248 8.01 6.03 -5.09
N ASP A 249 7.88 4.72 -4.90
CA ASP A 249 8.13 3.69 -5.90
C ASP A 249 6.87 2.82 -6.16
N LEU A 250 5.73 3.19 -5.57
CA LEU A 250 4.42 2.60 -5.82
C LEU A 250 3.57 3.57 -6.63
N SER A 251 3.22 3.19 -7.87
CA SER A 251 2.39 4.02 -8.75
C SER A 251 0.96 4.15 -8.23
N GLU A 252 0.26 5.20 -8.66
CA GLU A 252 -1.16 5.42 -8.34
C GLU A 252 -2.03 4.21 -8.68
N ASP A 253 -1.83 3.59 -9.86
CA ASP A 253 -2.62 2.43 -10.29
C ASP A 253 -2.40 1.21 -9.39
N ALA A 254 -1.16 0.97 -8.97
CA ALA A 254 -0.84 -0.09 -8.02
C ALA A 254 -1.44 0.18 -6.64
N ALA A 255 -1.39 1.42 -6.17
CA ALA A 255 -2.02 1.83 -4.92
C ALA A 255 -3.56 1.72 -4.97
N ARG A 256 -4.18 2.06 -6.11
CA ARG A 256 -5.62 1.92 -6.36
C ARG A 256 -6.06 0.46 -6.26
N ASN A 257 -5.28 -0.46 -6.82
CA ASN A 257 -5.55 -1.89 -6.73
C ASN A 257 -5.38 -2.41 -5.30
N ALA A 258 -4.36 -1.94 -4.57
CA ALA A 258 -4.16 -2.28 -3.17
C ALA A 258 -5.31 -1.77 -2.28
N ALA A 259 -5.77 -0.53 -2.48
CA ALA A 259 -6.91 0.03 -1.77
C ALA A 259 -8.20 -0.78 -2.04
N ARG A 260 -8.44 -1.15 -3.30
CA ARG A 260 -9.60 -1.99 -3.68
C ARG A 260 -9.57 -3.34 -2.96
N ALA A 261 -8.43 -4.04 -3.01
CA ALA A 261 -8.28 -5.34 -2.36
C ALA A 261 -8.49 -5.24 -0.84
N PHE A 262 -7.95 -4.20 -0.22
CA PHE A 262 -8.11 -3.98 1.22
C PHE A 262 -9.58 -3.72 1.60
N VAL A 263 -10.28 -2.86 0.85
CA VAL A 263 -11.71 -2.59 1.09
C VAL A 263 -12.56 -3.84 0.89
N GLN A 264 -12.25 -4.67 -0.11
CA GLN A 264 -12.91 -5.97 -0.29
C GLN A 264 -12.71 -6.89 0.91
N GLN A 265 -11.49 -6.93 1.47
CA GLN A 265 -11.20 -7.70 2.67
C GLN A 265 -12.01 -7.18 3.87
N LEU A 266 -12.02 -5.87 4.13
CA LEU A 266 -12.78 -5.27 5.23
C LEU A 266 -14.28 -5.57 5.13
N GLN A 267 -14.84 -5.49 3.94
CA GLN A 267 -16.25 -5.82 3.68
C GLN A 267 -16.54 -7.30 3.94
N SER A 268 -15.65 -8.18 3.49
CA SER A 268 -15.76 -9.62 3.75
C SER A 268 -15.69 -9.92 5.25
N GLU A 269 -14.72 -9.35 5.96
CA GLU A 269 -14.60 -9.50 7.42
C GLU A 269 -15.84 -8.98 8.14
N SER A 270 -16.40 -7.86 7.70
CA SER A 270 -17.61 -7.28 8.27
C SER A 270 -18.81 -8.20 8.09
N ALA A 271 -18.97 -8.83 6.92
CA ALA A 271 -20.02 -9.80 6.67
C ALA A 271 -19.88 -11.03 7.60
N HIS A 272 -18.66 -11.57 7.74
CA HIS A 272 -18.40 -12.74 8.61
C HIS A 272 -18.49 -12.42 10.10
N LYS A 273 -18.22 -11.17 10.52
CA LYS A 273 -18.44 -10.73 11.91
C LYS A 273 -19.93 -10.62 12.23
N LYS A 274 -20.74 -10.21 11.22
CA LYS A 274 -22.18 -10.00 11.40
C LYS A 274 -22.99 -11.29 11.37
N HIS A 275 -22.60 -12.24 10.52
CA HIS A 275 -23.30 -13.50 10.34
C HIS A 275 -22.33 -14.68 10.23
N SER A 276 -22.75 -15.81 10.78
CA SER A 276 -22.13 -17.11 10.53
C SER A 276 -22.61 -17.69 9.20
N MET A 277 -21.82 -18.58 8.60
CA MET A 277 -22.17 -19.30 7.36
C MET A 277 -22.48 -18.36 6.18
N VAL A 278 -21.64 -17.35 6.00
CA VAL A 278 -21.69 -16.42 4.86
C VAL A 278 -21.26 -17.15 3.58
N SER A 279 -22.02 -16.94 2.50
CA SER A 279 -21.74 -17.48 1.16
C SER A 279 -22.15 -16.49 0.08
N ASN A 280 -21.76 -16.76 -1.18
CA ASN A 280 -22.10 -15.95 -2.36
C ASN A 280 -21.77 -14.45 -2.17
N LEU A 281 -20.65 -14.14 -1.56
CA LEU A 281 -20.23 -12.78 -1.31
C LEU A 281 -19.79 -12.12 -2.61
N LYS A 282 -20.47 -11.04 -2.99
CA LYS A 282 -20.15 -10.18 -4.13
C LYS A 282 -19.90 -8.77 -3.61
N CYS A 283 -18.68 -8.29 -3.77
CA CYS A 283 -18.27 -6.97 -3.32
C CYS A 283 -17.92 -6.10 -4.54
N GLU A 284 -18.64 -5.01 -4.69
CA GLU A 284 -18.36 -3.97 -5.68
C GLU A 284 -17.67 -2.82 -4.96
N VAL A 285 -16.47 -2.44 -5.44
CA VAL A 285 -15.68 -1.34 -4.87
C VAL A 285 -15.40 -0.31 -5.96
N ASN A 286 -15.84 0.91 -5.69
CA ASN A 286 -15.51 2.07 -6.50
C ASN A 286 -14.46 2.90 -5.76
N VAL A 287 -13.31 3.15 -6.41
CA VAL A 287 -12.20 3.94 -5.87
C VAL A 287 -12.14 5.27 -6.61
N GLY A 288 -12.26 6.36 -5.87
CA GLY A 288 -12.24 7.72 -6.40
C GLY A 288 -10.83 8.23 -6.73
N ASP A 289 -10.70 9.54 -6.91
CA ASP A 289 -9.45 10.18 -7.28
C ASP A 289 -8.40 10.09 -6.17
N ALA A 290 -7.17 9.85 -6.58
CA ALA A 290 -6.05 9.70 -5.68
C ALA A 290 -5.52 11.07 -5.23
N GLU A 291 -5.13 11.15 -3.98
CA GLU A 291 -4.37 12.24 -3.38
C GLU A 291 -3.02 11.70 -2.93
N LEU A 292 -1.93 12.41 -3.23
CA LEU A 292 -0.63 12.14 -2.65
C LEU A 292 -0.48 12.96 -1.38
N LEU A 293 -0.48 12.27 -0.23
CA LEU A 293 -0.33 12.87 1.09
C LEU A 293 1.05 12.58 1.65
N HIS A 294 1.81 13.62 1.96
CA HIS A 294 3.06 13.49 2.70
C HIS A 294 2.80 13.58 4.20
N VAL A 295 3.15 12.53 4.93
CA VAL A 295 2.94 12.42 6.38
C VAL A 295 4.28 12.49 7.10
N PRO A 296 4.45 13.40 8.09
CA PRO A 296 5.65 13.43 8.91
C PRO A 296 5.63 12.28 9.91
N LEU A 297 6.60 11.39 9.80
CA LEU A 297 6.74 10.21 10.66
C LEU A 297 8.09 10.23 11.38
N TRP A 298 8.06 10.03 12.70
CA TRP A 298 9.21 9.64 13.47
C TRP A 298 9.39 8.13 13.42
N LEU A 299 10.58 7.69 13.07
CA LEU A 299 10.98 6.28 13.09
C LEU A 299 12.02 6.11 14.19
N PHE A 300 11.69 5.34 15.22
CA PHE A 300 12.59 4.99 16.33
C PHE A 300 13.02 3.54 16.19
N ALA A 301 14.30 3.32 15.91
CA ALA A 301 14.87 1.99 15.96
C ALA A 301 15.29 1.69 17.40
N LEU A 302 14.64 0.72 18.01
CA LEU A 302 14.93 0.24 19.35
C LEU A 302 15.67 -1.09 19.28
N GLU A 303 16.64 -1.29 20.16
CA GLU A 303 17.38 -2.55 20.26
C GLU A 303 17.26 -3.11 21.67
N ARG A 304 16.90 -4.41 21.76
CA ARG A 304 16.86 -5.17 22.99
C ARG A 304 17.39 -6.56 22.74
N LYS A 305 18.39 -6.99 23.52
CA LYS A 305 19.00 -8.34 23.45
C LYS A 305 19.41 -8.75 22.02
N GLY A 306 19.90 -7.77 21.21
CA GLY A 306 20.31 -7.99 19.83
C GLY A 306 19.17 -8.04 18.80
N GLN A 307 17.94 -7.87 19.24
CA GLN A 307 16.79 -7.73 18.32
C GLN A 307 16.48 -6.26 18.10
N ARG A 308 16.27 -5.88 16.84
CA ARG A 308 15.86 -4.54 16.45
C ARG A 308 14.39 -4.50 16.09
N GLN A 309 13.72 -3.48 16.58
CA GLN A 309 12.32 -3.19 16.25
C GLN A 309 12.20 -1.70 15.96
N THR A 310 11.32 -1.37 15.01
CA THR A 310 11.06 0.04 14.67
C THR A 310 9.67 0.43 15.15
N ILE A 311 9.61 1.50 15.94
CA ILE A 311 8.34 2.14 16.32
C ILE A 311 8.13 3.35 15.43
N VAL A 312 6.96 3.43 14.82
CA VAL A 312 6.57 4.54 13.95
C VAL A 312 5.55 5.41 14.66
N VAL A 313 5.87 6.70 14.74
CA VAL A 313 5.03 7.71 15.39
C VAL A 313 4.57 8.73 14.36
N ASP A 314 3.27 9.00 14.31
CA ASP A 314 2.71 10.12 13.57
C ASP A 314 3.10 11.42 14.24
N ALA A 315 3.95 12.22 13.60
CA ALA A 315 4.44 13.49 14.14
C ALA A 315 3.39 14.64 14.03
N ASN A 316 2.29 14.43 13.34
CA ASN A 316 1.16 15.36 13.35
C ASN A 316 0.26 15.10 14.56
N ALA A 317 -0.12 13.87 14.82
CA ALA A 317 -1.06 13.50 15.88
C ALA A 317 -0.39 13.17 17.22
N GLY A 318 0.92 12.93 17.25
CA GLY A 318 1.65 12.49 18.44
C GLY A 318 1.21 11.11 18.92
N ARG A 319 1.08 10.14 17.99
CA ARG A 319 0.60 8.78 18.30
C ARG A 319 1.46 7.73 17.63
N VAL A 320 1.68 6.61 18.32
CA VAL A 320 2.27 5.42 17.72
C VAL A 320 1.28 4.80 16.74
N ILE A 321 1.71 4.56 15.50
CA ILE A 321 0.86 4.00 14.44
C ILE A 321 1.23 2.56 14.08
N ARG A 322 2.48 2.17 14.30
CA ARG A 322 2.99 0.84 13.93
C ARG A 322 4.24 0.46 14.72
N THR A 323 4.39 -0.85 14.95
CA THR A 323 5.64 -1.50 15.40
C THR A 323 6.01 -2.60 14.42
N VAL A 324 7.29 -2.70 14.06
CA VAL A 324 7.81 -3.68 13.09
C VAL A 324 9.14 -4.23 13.57
#